data_c2648f902024a799e883082b92769539
#
_entry.id   c2648f902024a799e883082b92769539
#
_cell.length_a   1.000
_cell.length_b   1.000
_cell.length_c   1.000
_cell.angle_alpha   90.00
_cell.angle_beta   90.00
_cell.angle_gamma   90.00
#
_symmetry.space_group_name_H-M   'P 1'
#
loop_
_entity.id
_entity.type
_entity.pdbx_description
1 polymer ?
#
loop_
_entity_poly.entity_id
_entity_poly.type
_entity_poly.pdbx_seq_one_letter_code
_entity_poly.pdbx_strand_id
1 'polypeptide(L)'
;MTLIVAGTVRIPPENLDRFRPHMVEMMAASRAEDGCSAYGYAEDVGEPGLIHVFEQWRDQAALEAHFKTDHMARWRAAWPGFGVSERRLFAYEVASERPL
;
A
#
# COMPACT_ATOMS: atom_id res chain seq x y z
N MET A 1 12.93 -13.78 -5.77
CA MET A 1 12.15 -14.20 -4.57
C MET A 1 10.98 -13.25 -4.38
N THR A 2 9.80 -13.78 -4.24
CA THR A 2 8.59 -12.97 -4.01
C THR A 2 8.71 -12.18 -2.72
N LEU A 3 8.29 -10.92 -2.78
CA LEU A 3 8.22 -10.03 -1.62
C LEU A 3 6.77 -9.72 -1.28
N ILE A 4 6.46 -9.73 0.01
CA ILE A 4 5.21 -9.21 0.53
C ILE A 4 5.54 -7.96 1.34
N VAL A 5 4.82 -6.86 1.06
CA VAL A 5 4.83 -5.67 1.91
C VAL A 5 3.54 -5.69 2.70
N ALA A 6 3.65 -5.62 4.00
CA ALA A 6 2.47 -5.66 4.87
C ALA A 6 2.68 -4.76 6.08
N GLY A 7 1.58 -4.23 6.58
CA GLY A 7 1.58 -3.40 7.76
C GLY A 7 0.41 -2.44 7.79
N THR A 8 0.58 -1.34 8.50
CA THR A 8 -0.51 -0.38 8.72
C THR A 8 -0.04 1.05 8.57
N VAL A 9 -0.99 1.92 8.27
CA VAL A 9 -0.84 3.38 8.37
C VAL A 9 -2.06 3.94 9.08
N ARG A 10 -1.98 5.15 9.60
CA ARG A 10 -3.11 5.83 10.22
C ARG A 10 -3.46 7.09 9.47
N ILE A 11 -4.75 7.34 9.37
CA ILE A 11 -5.33 8.53 8.78
C ILE A 11 -6.40 9.03 9.75
N PRO A 12 -6.46 10.33 10.07
CA PRO A 12 -7.56 10.86 10.89
C PRO A 12 -8.90 10.43 10.29
N PRO A 13 -9.81 9.85 11.08
CA PRO A 13 -11.09 9.33 10.54
C PRO A 13 -11.89 10.37 9.75
N GLU A 14 -11.82 11.64 10.14
CA GLU A 14 -12.50 12.74 9.46
C GLU A 14 -11.98 12.99 8.04
N ASN A 15 -10.81 12.46 7.69
CA ASN A 15 -10.21 12.62 6.37
C ASN A 15 -10.46 11.43 5.44
N LEU A 16 -11.03 10.33 5.96
CA LEU A 16 -11.19 9.08 5.20
C LEU A 16 -12.00 9.27 3.91
N ASP A 17 -13.14 9.96 3.98
CA ASP A 17 -14.00 10.14 2.79
C ASP A 17 -13.26 10.82 1.65
N ARG A 18 -12.44 11.83 1.97
CA ARG A 18 -11.66 12.55 0.96
C ARG A 18 -10.45 11.76 0.48
N PHE A 19 -9.92 10.89 1.34
CA PHE A 19 -8.72 10.12 1.02
C PHE A 19 -9.01 8.85 0.22
N ARG A 20 -10.20 8.25 0.37
CA ARG A 20 -10.55 7.00 -0.33
C ARG A 20 -10.35 7.05 -1.84
N PRO A 21 -10.75 8.14 -2.57
CA PRO A 21 -10.47 8.20 -4.01
C PRO A 21 -8.99 8.12 -4.34
N HIS A 22 -8.12 8.70 -3.50
CA HIS A 22 -6.66 8.61 -3.68
C HIS A 22 -6.16 7.19 -3.47
N MET A 23 -6.70 6.48 -2.46
CA MET A 23 -6.37 5.07 -2.22
C MET A 23 -6.79 4.19 -3.39
N VAL A 24 -8.00 4.39 -3.92
CA VAL A 24 -8.50 3.64 -5.08
C VAL A 24 -7.62 3.86 -6.30
N GLU A 25 -7.26 5.10 -6.59
CA GLU A 25 -6.36 5.44 -7.70
C GLU A 25 -5.01 4.79 -7.55
N MET A 26 -4.43 4.84 -6.34
CA MET A 26 -3.12 4.24 -6.06
C MET A 26 -3.15 2.73 -6.22
N MET A 27 -4.23 2.07 -5.76
CA MET A 27 -4.41 0.63 -5.94
C MET A 27 -4.48 0.27 -7.42
N ALA A 28 -5.27 0.99 -8.20
CA ALA A 28 -5.41 0.72 -9.64
C ALA A 28 -4.09 0.88 -10.39
N ALA A 29 -3.39 1.99 -10.15
CA ALA A 29 -2.11 2.26 -10.81
C ALA A 29 -1.04 1.24 -10.43
N SER A 30 -0.98 0.85 -9.15
CA SER A 30 0.00 -0.12 -8.67
C SER A 30 -0.28 -1.53 -9.20
N ARG A 31 -1.56 -1.93 -9.25
CA ARG A 31 -1.96 -3.23 -9.81
C ARG A 31 -1.62 -3.37 -11.28
N ALA A 32 -1.52 -2.26 -12.00
CA ALA A 32 -1.14 -2.26 -13.42
C ALA A 32 0.37 -2.37 -13.64
N GLU A 33 1.19 -2.26 -12.60
CA GLU A 33 2.65 -2.35 -12.72
C GLU A 33 3.08 -3.79 -13.01
N ASP A 34 4.10 -3.94 -13.85
CA ASP A 34 4.73 -5.23 -14.08
C ASP A 34 5.35 -5.73 -12.78
N GLY A 35 5.10 -7.00 -12.46
CA GLY A 35 5.61 -7.61 -11.23
C GLY A 35 4.76 -7.39 -9.99
N CYS A 36 3.66 -6.63 -10.07
CA CYS A 36 2.70 -6.50 -8.98
C CYS A 36 1.65 -7.60 -9.09
N SER A 37 1.60 -8.50 -8.14
CA SER A 37 0.58 -9.59 -8.10
C SER A 37 -0.56 -9.32 -7.14
N ALA A 38 -0.37 -8.42 -6.17
CA ALA A 38 -1.43 -7.97 -5.28
C ALA A 38 -1.09 -6.59 -4.74
N TYR A 39 -2.09 -5.76 -4.55
CA TYR A 39 -1.95 -4.45 -3.95
C TYR A 39 -3.29 -4.01 -3.37
N GLY A 40 -3.34 -3.72 -2.08
CA GLY A 40 -4.61 -3.33 -1.47
C GLY A 40 -4.47 -2.56 -0.19
N TYR A 41 -5.47 -1.74 0.06
CA TYR A 41 -5.70 -1.05 1.32
C TYR A 41 -7.03 -1.52 1.87
N ALA A 42 -7.08 -1.81 3.16
CA ALA A 42 -8.30 -2.23 3.83
C ALA A 42 -8.46 -1.46 5.13
N GLU A 43 -9.63 -0.85 5.31
CA GLU A 43 -9.95 -0.15 6.56
C GLU A 43 -10.25 -1.19 7.64
N ASP A 44 -9.65 -1.00 8.82
CA ASP A 44 -9.91 -1.88 9.96
C ASP A 44 -11.36 -1.74 10.39
N VAL A 45 -12.06 -2.84 10.57
CA VAL A 45 -13.48 -2.81 10.93
C VAL A 45 -13.74 -2.36 12.36
N GLY A 46 -12.74 -2.47 13.22
CA GLY A 46 -12.86 -2.12 14.64
C GLY A 46 -12.21 -0.81 15.02
N GLU A 47 -11.43 -0.20 14.11
CA GLU A 47 -10.65 1.00 14.45
C GLU A 47 -10.63 1.97 13.27
N PRO A 48 -11.54 2.98 13.26
CA PRO A 48 -11.59 3.96 12.17
C PRO A 48 -10.25 4.68 11.99
N GLY A 49 -9.81 4.80 10.73
CA GLY A 49 -8.55 5.45 10.39
C GLY A 49 -7.34 4.54 10.40
N LEU A 50 -7.46 3.31 10.89
CA LEU A 50 -6.40 2.32 10.76
C LEU A 50 -6.55 1.60 9.42
N ILE A 51 -5.52 1.72 8.57
CA ILE A 51 -5.52 1.15 7.22
C ILE A 51 -4.50 0.03 7.17
N HIS A 52 -4.95 -1.17 6.78
CA HIS A 52 -4.08 -2.30 6.51
C HIS A 52 -3.60 -2.24 5.08
N VAL A 53 -2.30 -2.44 4.89
CA VAL A 53 -1.66 -2.44 3.58
C VAL A 53 -1.14 -3.83 3.29
N PHE A 54 -1.44 -4.34 2.08
CA PHE A 54 -0.90 -5.59 1.61
C PHE A 54 -0.47 -5.44 0.15
N GLU A 55 0.77 -5.82 -0.14
CA GLU A 55 1.33 -5.78 -1.50
C GLU A 55 2.13 -7.06 -1.73
N GLN A 56 2.08 -7.55 -2.96
CA GLN A 56 2.90 -8.69 -3.36
C GLN A 56 3.60 -8.39 -4.66
N TRP A 57 4.91 -8.52 -4.66
CA TRP A 57 5.79 -8.18 -5.77
C TRP A 57 6.60 -9.40 -6.20
N ARG A 58 6.84 -9.52 -7.52
CA ARG A 58 7.61 -10.63 -8.09
C ARG A 58 9.01 -10.73 -7.46
N ASP A 59 9.67 -9.59 -7.24
CA ASP A 59 11.02 -9.52 -6.72
C ASP A 59 11.35 -8.11 -6.22
N GLN A 60 12.55 -7.93 -5.69
CA GLN A 60 13.03 -6.65 -5.19
C GLN A 60 13.09 -5.58 -6.29
N ALA A 61 13.47 -5.97 -7.52
CA ALA A 61 13.55 -5.04 -8.63
C ALA A 61 12.18 -4.43 -8.99
N ALA A 62 11.11 -5.24 -8.95
CA ALA A 62 9.75 -4.77 -9.17
C ALA A 62 9.31 -3.78 -8.09
N LEU A 63 9.62 -4.05 -6.84
CA LEU A 63 9.31 -3.14 -5.72
C LEU A 63 10.09 -1.82 -5.86
N GLU A 64 11.35 -1.87 -6.22
CA GLU A 64 12.17 -0.67 -6.44
C GLU A 64 11.64 0.16 -7.61
N ALA A 65 11.20 -0.48 -8.68
CA ALA A 65 10.57 0.21 -9.81
C ALA A 65 9.29 0.92 -9.37
N HIS A 66 8.49 0.29 -8.51
CA HIS A 66 7.28 0.88 -7.93
C HIS A 66 7.59 2.19 -7.21
N PHE A 67 8.65 2.23 -6.41
CA PHE A 67 9.02 3.44 -5.67
C PHE A 67 9.39 4.63 -6.55
N LYS A 68 9.73 4.37 -7.83
CA LYS A 68 10.14 5.40 -8.79
C LYS A 68 9.01 5.87 -9.71
N THR A 69 7.80 5.34 -9.55
CA THR A 69 6.68 5.70 -10.41
C THR A 69 6.13 7.09 -10.10
N ASP A 70 5.47 7.68 -11.10
CA ASP A 70 4.81 8.98 -10.92
C ASP A 70 3.65 8.89 -9.92
N HIS A 71 2.90 7.79 -9.95
CA HIS A 71 1.79 7.62 -9.00
C HIS A 71 2.31 7.48 -7.57
N MET A 72 3.46 6.88 -7.35
CA MET A 72 4.06 6.82 -6.02
C MET A 72 4.50 8.20 -5.55
N ALA A 73 5.05 9.03 -6.45
CA ALA A 73 5.43 10.39 -6.12
C ALA A 73 4.21 11.24 -5.73
N ARG A 74 3.10 11.15 -6.49
CA ARG A 74 1.85 11.83 -6.17
C ARG A 74 1.26 11.34 -4.84
N TRP A 75 1.32 10.05 -4.60
CA TRP A 75 0.86 9.43 -3.36
C TRP A 75 1.56 10.00 -2.14
N ARG A 76 2.90 10.01 -2.17
CA ARG A 76 3.70 10.59 -1.07
C ARG A 76 3.44 12.08 -0.88
N ALA A 77 3.26 12.82 -1.96
CA ALA A 77 2.98 14.25 -1.90
C ALA A 77 1.63 14.56 -1.25
N ALA A 78 0.67 13.64 -1.32
CA ALA A 78 -0.65 13.82 -0.73
C ALA A 78 -0.68 13.59 0.79
N TRP A 79 0.26 12.83 1.34
CA TRP A 79 0.23 12.40 2.74
C TRP A 79 0.10 13.54 3.75
N PRO A 80 0.89 14.63 3.68
CA PRO A 80 0.77 15.69 4.68
C PRO A 80 -0.61 16.33 4.72
N GLY A 81 -1.24 16.52 3.55
CA GLY A 81 -2.57 17.14 3.47
C GLY A 81 -3.70 16.28 4.04
N PHE A 82 -3.49 14.98 4.17
CA PHE A 82 -4.49 14.05 4.72
C PHE A 82 -4.14 13.53 6.12
N GLY A 83 -3.00 13.95 6.66
CA GLY A 83 -2.61 13.56 8.01
C GLY A 83 -2.17 12.09 8.13
N VAL A 84 -1.61 11.53 7.06
CA VAL A 84 -1.07 10.16 7.08
C VAL A 84 0.08 10.09 8.09
N SER A 85 0.01 9.12 9.00
CA SER A 85 0.99 8.95 10.07
C SER A 85 1.16 7.49 10.45
N GLU A 86 2.08 7.22 11.37
CA GLU A 86 2.31 5.90 11.95
C GLU A 86 2.44 4.81 10.89
N ARG A 87 3.27 5.09 9.89
CA ARG A 87 3.53 4.18 8.79
C ARG A 87 4.44 3.04 9.27
N ARG A 88 3.85 1.85 9.40
CA ARG A 88 4.55 0.64 9.88
C ARG A 88 4.45 -0.44 8.81
N LEU A 89 5.18 -0.28 7.72
CA LEU A 89 5.23 -1.22 6.62
C LEU A 89 6.56 -1.95 6.60
N PHE A 90 6.50 -3.27 6.41
CA PHE A 90 7.68 -4.12 6.35
C PHE A 90 7.64 -4.97 5.10
N ALA A 91 8.79 -5.21 4.50
CA ALA A 91 8.95 -6.14 3.39
C ALA A 91 9.40 -7.49 3.93
N TYR A 92 8.72 -8.55 3.49
CA TYR A 92 9.02 -9.92 3.87
C TYR A 92 9.42 -10.70 2.62
N GLU A 93 10.55 -11.40 2.67
CA GLU A 93 10.93 -12.34 1.63
C GLU A 93 10.20 -13.66 1.86
N VAL A 94 9.49 -14.13 0.83
CA VAL A 94 8.69 -15.34 0.94
C VAL A 94 9.56 -16.55 0.61
N ALA A 95 9.82 -17.40 1.60
CA ALA A 95 10.58 -18.63 1.41
C ALA A 95 9.73 -19.74 0.78
N SER A 96 8.46 -19.82 1.14
CA SER A 96 7.51 -20.78 0.58
C SER A 96 6.08 -20.34 0.85
N GLU A 97 5.15 -20.83 0.04
CA GLU A 97 3.72 -20.62 0.27
C GLU A 97 2.98 -21.94 0.00
N ARG A 98 1.82 -22.11 0.63
CA ARG A 98 0.93 -23.23 0.33
C ARG A 98 -0.52 -22.79 0.50
N PRO A 99 -1.44 -23.29 -0.34
CA PRO A 99 -2.87 -23.04 -0.13
C PRO A 99 -3.36 -23.70 1.15
N LEU A 100 -4.36 -23.12 1.75
CA LEU A 100 -5.01 -23.68 2.94
C LEU A 100 -6.28 -24.43 2.54
#